data_3160afe1109198da9faa3003040c15b9
#
_entry.id   3160afe1109198da9faa3003040c15b9
#
_cell.length_a   1.000
_cell.length_b   1.000
_cell.length_c   1.000
_cell.angle_alpha   90.00
_cell.angle_beta   90.00
_cell.angle_gamma   90.00
#
_symmetry.space_group_name_H-M   'P 1'
#
loop_
_entity.id
_entity.type
_entity.pdbx_description
1 polymer ?
#
loop_
_entity_poly.entity_id
_entity_poly.type
_entity_poly.pdbx_seq_one_letter_code
_entity_poly.pdbx_strand_id
1 'polypeptide(L)'
;MSKISITLKLLMVGGVAVLAGCERPVPDSVQWGYRGTGMVQVYNPRLVEARSANNIVPVAIASASPDGPRASQAFQNVKVLGDTSVAEFTRLMTAMTEWVSPKEGCNYCHNPENFADDSLYTKVVSRRMLEMTRHINTDWTAHVAQTGVTCYTCHRGQPVPQELWFKETPQANASNFIGDRAGQNLAVTSVKYASLPSDPFTPFLLEAQPVRVYSTTALPSGNKASIKQAEWTYSLMTHMSSALNVNCTYCHNSRSFSTWEGNPVQRVTAWHGIRMARDLNVAYLEPLTGAFPANRLGPTGDAPKVNCATCHQGAYKPLNGAPMLKDYPELGAPRPPMTAAVASN
;
A
#
# COMPACT_ATOMS: atom_id res chain seq x y z
N MET A 1 4.15 -52.62 -40.58
CA MET A 1 3.37 -51.68 -39.70
C MET A 1 2.92 -50.53 -40.58
N SER A 2 1.61 -50.41 -40.73
CA SER A 2 1.00 -49.49 -41.72
C SER A 2 1.23 -48.01 -41.35
N LYS A 3 1.57 -47.17 -42.31
CA LYS A 3 1.70 -45.69 -42.16
C LYS A 3 0.48 -45.06 -41.52
N ILE A 4 -0.71 -45.67 -41.71
CA ILE A 4 -1.97 -45.27 -41.10
C ILE A 4 -1.95 -45.40 -39.55
N SER A 5 -1.30 -46.40 -39.01
CA SER A 5 -1.21 -46.62 -37.54
C SER A 5 -0.33 -45.57 -36.85
N ILE A 6 0.69 -45.05 -37.53
CA ILE A 6 1.58 -43.99 -37.00
C ILE A 6 0.85 -42.66 -37.00
N THR A 7 0.15 -42.34 -38.08
CA THR A 7 -0.60 -41.06 -38.19
C THR A 7 -1.75 -41.00 -37.16
N LEU A 8 -2.45 -42.11 -36.92
CA LEU A 8 -3.51 -42.19 -35.93
C LEU A 8 -2.98 -42.03 -34.49
N LYS A 9 -1.81 -42.59 -34.18
CA LYS A 9 -1.13 -42.42 -32.87
C LYS A 9 -0.64 -40.99 -32.66
N LEU A 10 -0.10 -40.37 -33.70
CA LEU A 10 0.32 -38.94 -33.65
C LEU A 10 -0.89 -38.01 -33.46
N LEU A 11 -2.03 -38.27 -34.10
CA LEU A 11 -3.27 -37.52 -33.92
C LEU A 11 -3.86 -37.69 -32.51
N MET A 12 -3.81 -38.89 -31.94
CA MET A 12 -4.24 -39.13 -30.55
C MET A 12 -3.33 -38.44 -29.55
N VAL A 13 -2.01 -38.47 -29.70
CA VAL A 13 -1.06 -37.80 -28.81
C VAL A 13 -1.22 -36.28 -28.94
N GLY A 14 -1.40 -35.75 -30.15
CA GLY A 14 -1.70 -34.31 -30.36
C GLY A 14 -3.02 -33.89 -29.73
N GLY A 15 -4.08 -34.71 -29.84
CA GLY A 15 -5.37 -34.44 -29.22
C GLY A 15 -5.32 -34.41 -27.68
N VAL A 16 -4.57 -35.34 -27.07
CA VAL A 16 -4.37 -35.36 -25.61
C VAL A 16 -3.53 -34.18 -25.12
N ALA A 17 -2.51 -33.79 -25.87
CA ALA A 17 -1.69 -32.62 -25.52
C ALA A 17 -2.47 -31.32 -25.59
N VAL A 18 -3.41 -31.19 -26.53
CA VAL A 18 -4.28 -30.00 -26.64
C VAL A 18 -5.30 -29.97 -25.48
N LEU A 19 -5.79 -31.12 -25.03
CA LEU A 19 -6.70 -31.19 -23.88
C LEU A 19 -5.99 -30.93 -22.55
N ALA A 20 -4.75 -31.39 -22.39
CA ALA A 20 -3.94 -31.15 -21.20
C ALA A 20 -3.53 -29.64 -21.05
N GLY A 21 -3.47 -28.88 -22.16
CA GLY A 21 -3.19 -27.44 -22.14
C GLY A 21 -4.34 -26.57 -21.63
N CYS A 22 -5.54 -27.13 -21.39
CA CYS A 22 -6.71 -26.41 -20.95
C CYS A 22 -7.03 -26.53 -19.45
N GLU A 23 -6.22 -27.24 -18.67
CA GLU A 23 -6.35 -27.24 -17.21
C GLU A 23 -5.90 -25.91 -16.59
N ARG A 24 -6.74 -24.91 -16.74
CA ARG A 24 -6.66 -23.71 -15.90
C ARG A 24 -7.35 -24.00 -14.58
N PRO A 25 -6.77 -23.56 -13.41
CA PRO A 25 -7.52 -23.70 -12.18
C PRO A 25 -8.84 -22.95 -12.32
N VAL A 26 -9.93 -23.57 -11.89
CA VAL A 26 -11.25 -22.95 -11.93
C VAL A 26 -11.21 -21.70 -11.07
N PRO A 27 -11.67 -20.52 -11.56
CA PRO A 27 -11.72 -19.31 -10.76
C PRO A 27 -12.60 -19.48 -9.52
N ASP A 28 -12.14 -19.03 -8.38
CA ASP A 28 -12.95 -18.97 -7.17
C ASP A 28 -13.86 -17.75 -7.22
N SER A 29 -15.13 -17.94 -6.90
CA SER A 29 -16.14 -16.85 -6.91
C SER A 29 -16.75 -16.71 -5.53
N VAL A 30 -16.73 -15.47 -5.00
CA VAL A 30 -17.32 -15.13 -3.71
C VAL A 30 -18.37 -14.04 -3.92
N GLN A 31 -19.60 -14.28 -3.43
CA GLN A 31 -20.69 -13.30 -3.45
C GLN A 31 -20.52 -12.35 -2.26
N TRP A 32 -20.29 -11.06 -2.52
CA TRP A 32 -20.12 -10.04 -1.49
C TRP A 32 -21.41 -9.26 -1.15
N GLY A 33 -22.40 -9.32 -2.00
CA GLY A 33 -23.66 -8.63 -1.82
C GLY A 33 -24.85 -9.48 -2.21
N TYR A 34 -26.00 -8.86 -2.39
CA TYR A 34 -27.20 -9.57 -2.79
C TYR A 34 -27.06 -10.21 -4.17
N ARG A 35 -27.56 -11.42 -4.32
CA ARG A 35 -27.58 -12.12 -5.61
C ARG A 35 -28.28 -11.27 -6.66
N GLY A 36 -27.76 -11.28 -7.88
CA GLY A 36 -28.31 -10.51 -9.00
C GLY A 36 -27.95 -9.02 -9.02
N THR A 37 -27.11 -8.56 -8.07
CA THR A 37 -26.58 -7.17 -8.06
C THR A 37 -25.22 -7.05 -8.75
N GLY A 38 -24.64 -8.15 -9.24
CA GLY A 38 -23.29 -8.18 -9.83
C GLY A 38 -22.17 -8.03 -8.82
N MET A 39 -22.46 -8.11 -7.51
CA MET A 39 -21.45 -7.95 -6.44
C MET A 39 -20.76 -9.29 -6.17
N VAL A 40 -20.05 -9.79 -7.16
CA VAL A 40 -19.31 -11.05 -7.12
C VAL A 40 -17.82 -10.76 -7.29
N GLN A 41 -17.01 -11.27 -6.37
CA GLN A 41 -15.57 -11.28 -6.49
C GLN A 41 -15.10 -12.58 -7.14
N VAL A 42 -14.34 -12.46 -8.21
CA VAL A 42 -13.75 -13.59 -8.93
C VAL A 42 -12.23 -13.57 -8.73
N TYR A 43 -11.68 -14.63 -8.19
CA TYR A 43 -10.26 -14.78 -7.94
C TYR A 43 -9.60 -15.69 -8.97
N ASN A 44 -8.40 -15.35 -9.42
CA ASN A 44 -7.51 -16.26 -10.11
C ASN A 44 -6.64 -16.97 -9.05
N PRO A 45 -6.78 -18.29 -8.82
CA PRO A 45 -6.05 -19.01 -7.77
C PRO A 45 -4.53 -18.87 -7.91
N ARG A 46 -4.01 -18.86 -9.14
CA ARG A 46 -2.56 -18.70 -9.38
C ARG A 46 -2.05 -17.33 -8.95
N LEU A 47 -2.83 -16.26 -9.16
CA LEU A 47 -2.46 -14.94 -8.71
C LEU A 47 -2.57 -14.80 -7.19
N VAL A 48 -3.55 -15.46 -6.58
CA VAL A 48 -3.68 -15.51 -5.11
C VAL A 48 -2.47 -16.21 -4.51
N GLU A 49 -2.08 -17.38 -5.03
CA GLU A 49 -0.92 -18.13 -4.59
C GLU A 49 0.38 -17.33 -4.77
N ALA A 50 0.62 -16.76 -5.96
CA ALA A 50 1.81 -15.97 -6.23
C ALA A 50 1.95 -14.75 -5.31
N ARG A 51 0.85 -14.16 -4.86
CA ARG A 51 0.82 -13.01 -3.95
C ARG A 51 0.83 -13.40 -2.48
N SER A 52 0.51 -14.63 -2.15
CA SER A 52 0.52 -15.11 -0.76
C SER A 52 1.91 -15.00 -0.13
N ALA A 53 2.96 -15.25 -0.91
CA ALA A 53 4.35 -15.14 -0.47
C ALA A 53 4.70 -13.72 0.04
N ASN A 54 4.13 -12.69 -0.56
CA ASN A 54 4.35 -11.31 -0.13
C ASN A 54 3.59 -10.94 1.15
N ASN A 55 2.66 -11.78 1.58
CA ASN A 55 1.79 -11.51 2.73
C ASN A 55 2.04 -12.47 3.91
N ILE A 56 3.22 -13.08 3.97
CA ILE A 56 3.67 -13.88 5.11
C ILE A 56 3.97 -12.95 6.28
N VAL A 57 3.42 -13.25 7.45
CA VAL A 57 3.61 -12.48 8.67
C VAL A 57 4.85 -12.98 9.40
N PRO A 58 5.81 -12.11 9.79
CA PRO A 58 6.94 -12.53 10.60
C PRO A 58 6.47 -12.94 12.01
N VAL A 59 7.21 -13.83 12.62
CA VAL A 59 6.95 -14.22 14.01
C VAL A 59 7.22 -13.03 14.92
N ALA A 60 6.25 -12.71 15.79
CA ALA A 60 6.43 -11.61 16.73
C ALA A 60 7.52 -11.93 17.77
N ILE A 61 8.38 -10.96 18.05
CA ILE A 61 9.31 -11.04 19.17
C ILE A 61 8.49 -11.00 20.47
N ALA A 62 8.88 -11.78 21.47
CA ALA A 62 8.19 -11.81 22.75
C ALA A 62 7.99 -10.40 23.32
N SER A 63 6.81 -10.14 23.88
CA SER A 63 6.47 -8.83 24.45
C SER A 63 7.43 -8.44 25.57
N ALA A 64 7.80 -7.16 25.62
CA ALA A 64 8.63 -6.60 26.65
C ALA A 64 7.79 -5.90 27.73
N SER A 65 8.33 -5.80 28.95
CA SER A 65 7.64 -5.07 30.02
C SER A 65 7.53 -3.57 29.69
N PRO A 66 6.37 -2.97 29.88
CA PRO A 66 6.20 -1.51 29.80
C PRO A 66 6.80 -0.75 31.00
N ASP A 67 7.20 -1.47 32.05
CA ASP A 67 7.73 -0.91 33.25
C ASP A 67 9.23 -0.61 33.17
N GLY A 68 9.72 0.25 34.05
CA GLY A 68 11.12 0.64 34.13
C GLY A 68 11.42 2.02 33.53
N PRO A 69 12.69 2.37 33.41
CA PRO A 69 13.10 3.68 32.91
C PRO A 69 12.64 3.88 31.47
N ARG A 70 12.32 5.13 31.13
CA ARG A 70 11.94 5.50 29.77
C ARG A 70 13.14 5.58 28.85
N ALA A 71 12.92 5.26 27.57
CA ALA A 71 13.97 5.34 26.55
C ALA A 71 14.60 6.75 26.48
N SER A 72 13.80 7.81 26.67
CA SER A 72 14.30 9.19 26.73
C SER A 72 15.21 9.49 27.92
N GLN A 73 15.14 8.70 28.97
CA GLN A 73 15.98 8.84 30.16
C GLN A 73 17.29 8.02 30.05
N ALA A 74 17.21 6.87 29.38
CA ALA A 74 18.32 5.91 29.29
C ALA A 74 19.21 6.13 28.07
N PHE A 75 18.65 6.63 26.97
CA PHE A 75 19.36 6.81 25.71
C PHE A 75 19.39 8.28 25.26
N GLN A 76 20.46 8.63 24.57
CA GLN A 76 20.61 9.96 24.00
C GLN A 76 19.89 10.06 22.66
N ASN A 77 19.37 11.26 22.36
CA ASN A 77 18.78 11.62 21.05
C ASN A 77 17.57 10.77 20.62
N VAL A 78 16.78 10.26 21.57
CA VAL A 78 15.52 9.57 21.31
C VAL A 78 14.41 10.60 21.15
N LYS A 79 13.95 10.84 19.92
CA LYS A 79 12.97 11.91 19.60
C LYS A 79 11.53 11.40 19.50
N VAL A 80 11.30 10.16 19.09
CA VAL A 80 9.95 9.66 18.77
C VAL A 80 9.44 8.65 19.80
N LEU A 81 10.27 7.70 20.23
CA LEU A 81 9.92 6.58 21.11
C LEU A 81 10.35 6.81 22.56
N GLY A 82 10.54 8.06 22.98
CA GLY A 82 11.00 8.39 24.32
C GLY A 82 10.04 7.99 25.44
N ASP A 83 8.77 7.76 25.12
CA ASP A 83 7.68 7.34 25.99
C ASP A 83 7.67 5.84 26.28
N THR A 84 8.42 5.03 25.55
CA THR A 84 8.51 3.57 25.75
C THR A 84 9.46 3.23 26.89
N SER A 85 9.31 2.05 27.49
CA SER A 85 10.34 1.50 28.38
C SER A 85 11.61 1.16 27.60
N VAL A 86 12.75 1.05 28.29
CA VAL A 86 14.00 0.59 27.66
C VAL A 86 13.83 -0.79 27.00
N ALA A 87 13.10 -1.69 27.66
CA ALA A 87 12.87 -3.03 27.14
C ALA A 87 12.00 -3.01 25.86
N GLU A 88 10.92 -2.25 25.84
CA GLU A 88 10.08 -2.06 24.65
C GLU A 88 10.83 -1.38 23.52
N PHE A 89 11.61 -0.33 23.84
CA PHE A 89 12.42 0.37 22.85
C PHE A 89 13.42 -0.57 22.17
N THR A 90 14.16 -1.35 22.95
CA THR A 90 15.17 -2.29 22.42
C THR A 90 14.51 -3.39 21.58
N ARG A 91 13.39 -3.94 22.07
CA ARG A 91 12.59 -4.91 21.33
C ARG A 91 12.14 -4.36 19.98
N LEU A 92 11.62 -3.12 19.95
CA LEU A 92 11.14 -2.50 18.73
C LEU A 92 12.29 -2.20 17.76
N MET A 93 13.45 -1.78 18.24
CA MET A 93 14.65 -1.59 17.39
C MET A 93 15.07 -2.91 16.73
N THR A 94 15.03 -4.02 17.45
CA THR A 94 15.29 -5.37 16.91
C THR A 94 14.27 -5.73 15.84
N ALA A 95 12.98 -5.56 16.13
CA ALA A 95 11.91 -5.84 15.17
C ALA A 95 12.02 -4.96 13.92
N MET A 96 12.30 -3.67 14.06
CA MET A 96 12.51 -2.76 12.92
C MET A 96 13.69 -3.19 12.05
N THR A 97 14.76 -3.67 12.66
CA THR A 97 15.91 -4.21 11.91
C THR A 97 15.49 -5.38 11.03
N GLU A 98 14.74 -6.34 11.56
CA GLU A 98 14.22 -7.48 10.79
C GLU A 98 13.22 -7.06 9.70
N TRP A 99 12.39 -6.06 9.97
CA TRP A 99 11.35 -5.62 9.06
C TRP A 99 11.82 -4.72 7.93
N VAL A 100 12.92 -3.99 8.14
CA VAL A 100 13.37 -2.96 7.21
C VAL A 100 14.73 -3.29 6.63
N SER A 101 15.67 -3.77 7.41
CA SER A 101 17.07 -3.91 7.02
C SER A 101 17.73 -5.15 7.61
N PRO A 102 17.18 -6.36 7.32
CA PRO A 102 17.72 -7.60 7.90
C PRO A 102 19.14 -7.94 7.44
N LYS A 103 19.58 -7.38 6.31
CA LYS A 103 20.92 -7.64 5.75
C LYS A 103 21.98 -6.73 6.36
N GLU A 104 21.72 -5.44 6.39
CA GLU A 104 22.65 -4.42 6.89
C GLU A 104 22.57 -4.28 8.42
N GLY A 105 21.51 -4.76 9.02
CA GLY A 105 21.32 -4.71 10.47
C GLY A 105 21.11 -3.30 11.00
N CYS A 106 21.54 -3.07 12.24
CA CYS A 106 21.41 -1.78 12.91
C CYS A 106 22.20 -0.66 12.21
N ASN A 107 23.27 -1.02 11.50
CA ASN A 107 24.16 -0.07 10.83
C ASN A 107 23.52 0.62 9.62
N TYR A 108 22.38 0.12 9.14
CA TYR A 108 21.62 0.80 8.10
C TYR A 108 21.12 2.17 8.55
N CYS A 109 20.75 2.30 9.84
CA CYS A 109 20.21 3.54 10.40
C CYS A 109 21.16 4.19 11.42
N HIS A 110 22.07 3.44 12.04
CA HIS A 110 22.93 3.93 13.11
C HIS A 110 24.41 3.88 12.75
N ASN A 111 25.13 4.93 13.15
CA ASN A 111 26.58 4.88 13.18
C ASN A 111 27.00 3.92 14.31
N PRO A 112 27.77 2.85 14.02
CA PRO A 112 28.13 1.85 15.02
C PRO A 112 29.00 2.39 16.16
N GLU A 113 29.73 3.48 15.93
CA GLU A 113 30.55 4.14 16.95
C GLU A 113 29.73 5.06 17.86
N ASN A 114 28.60 5.58 17.36
CA ASN A 114 27.72 6.47 18.11
C ASN A 114 26.27 6.36 17.63
N PHE A 115 25.48 5.56 18.30
CA PHE A 115 24.05 5.36 17.96
C PHE A 115 23.21 6.64 18.11
N ALA A 116 23.69 7.64 18.84
CA ALA A 116 23.00 8.94 18.96
C ALA A 116 23.23 9.86 17.75
N ASP A 117 24.26 9.60 16.93
CA ASP A 117 24.62 10.41 15.77
C ASP A 117 23.50 10.42 14.70
N ASP A 118 23.25 11.58 14.09
CA ASP A 118 22.26 11.81 13.04
C ASP A 118 22.88 11.98 11.64
N SER A 119 24.14 11.62 11.45
CA SER A 119 24.83 11.77 10.16
C SER A 119 24.24 10.93 9.03
N LEU A 120 23.58 9.80 9.35
CA LEU A 120 22.96 8.94 8.36
C LEU A 120 21.53 9.43 8.03
N TYR A 121 21.29 9.74 6.77
CA TYR A 121 19.96 10.14 6.30
C TYR A 121 18.90 9.10 6.61
N THR A 122 19.24 7.81 6.58
CA THR A 122 18.34 6.69 6.89
C THR A 122 17.78 6.78 8.31
N LYS A 123 18.57 7.29 9.29
CA LYS A 123 18.08 7.54 10.64
C LYS A 123 17.09 8.71 10.70
N VAL A 124 17.34 9.78 9.95
CA VAL A 124 16.40 10.90 9.83
C VAL A 124 15.07 10.43 9.21
N VAL A 125 15.15 9.67 8.12
CA VAL A 125 14.00 9.08 7.45
C VAL A 125 13.24 8.14 8.39
N SER A 126 13.94 7.24 9.12
CA SER A 126 13.28 6.27 9.99
C SER A 126 12.49 6.91 11.13
N ARG A 127 12.96 8.04 11.68
CA ARG A 127 12.17 8.82 12.65
C ARG A 127 10.85 9.32 12.05
N ARG A 128 10.91 9.86 10.83
CA ARG A 128 9.71 10.31 10.15
C ARG A 128 8.75 9.16 9.84
N MET A 129 9.28 7.98 9.51
CA MET A 129 8.49 6.76 9.33
C MET A 129 7.83 6.30 10.65
N LEU A 130 8.51 6.41 11.78
CA LEU A 130 7.92 6.10 13.09
C LEU A 130 6.79 7.06 13.45
N GLU A 131 6.97 8.37 13.24
CA GLU A 131 5.90 9.36 13.40
C GLU A 131 4.70 9.03 12.50
N MET A 132 4.96 8.77 11.23
CA MET A 132 3.95 8.38 10.26
C MET A 132 3.21 7.10 10.67
N THR A 133 3.92 6.08 11.15
CA THR A 133 3.31 4.83 11.61
C THR A 133 2.37 5.06 12.80
N ARG A 134 2.81 5.83 13.78
CA ARG A 134 1.96 6.23 14.92
C ARG A 134 0.73 7.03 14.47
N HIS A 135 0.92 7.97 13.57
CA HIS A 135 -0.18 8.75 13.00
C HIS A 135 -1.21 7.86 12.26
N ILE A 136 -0.77 6.91 11.45
CA ILE A 136 -1.67 5.96 10.79
C ILE A 136 -2.49 5.20 11.84
N ASN A 137 -1.85 4.72 12.89
CA ASN A 137 -2.47 3.89 13.91
C ASN A 137 -3.42 4.67 14.84
N THR A 138 -3.28 5.99 14.95
CA THR A 138 -4.12 6.85 15.79
C THR A 138 -5.23 7.54 15.00
N ASP A 139 -4.88 8.15 13.89
CA ASP A 139 -5.76 9.10 13.20
C ASP A 139 -6.49 8.48 11.99
N TRP A 140 -5.96 7.37 11.46
CA TRP A 140 -6.54 6.68 10.31
C TRP A 140 -7.22 5.35 10.65
N THR A 141 -7.71 5.21 11.88
CA THR A 141 -8.43 4.00 12.36
C THR A 141 -9.66 3.66 11.52
N ALA A 142 -10.28 4.65 10.86
CA ALA A 142 -11.36 4.43 9.91
C ALA A 142 -10.93 3.62 8.66
N HIS A 143 -9.63 3.56 8.38
CA HIS A 143 -9.08 2.72 7.30
C HIS A 143 -8.39 1.47 7.84
N VAL A 144 -7.47 1.62 8.79
CA VAL A 144 -6.64 0.51 9.28
C VAL A 144 -7.29 -0.31 10.38
N ALA A 145 -8.39 0.21 10.95
CA ALA A 145 -9.14 -0.39 12.06
C ALA A 145 -8.22 -0.76 13.24
N GLN A 146 -8.56 -1.81 13.95
CA GLN A 146 -7.78 -2.33 15.09
C GLN A 146 -6.55 -3.14 14.65
N THR A 147 -6.48 -3.54 13.38
CA THR A 147 -5.35 -4.26 12.80
C THR A 147 -4.10 -3.38 12.84
N GLY A 148 -4.27 -2.09 12.53
CA GLY A 148 -3.20 -1.12 12.45
C GLY A 148 -2.13 -1.48 11.41
N VAL A 149 -0.99 -0.81 11.50
CA VAL A 149 0.18 -1.04 10.66
C VAL A 149 1.45 -1.08 11.49
N THR A 150 2.46 -1.80 10.99
CA THR A 150 3.83 -1.75 11.47
C THR A 150 4.75 -1.40 10.29
N CYS A 151 6.05 -1.23 10.54
CA CYS A 151 7.02 -1.01 9.47
C CYS A 151 6.98 -2.17 8.45
N TYR A 152 6.78 -3.40 8.91
CA TYR A 152 6.67 -4.57 8.05
C TYR A 152 5.49 -4.50 7.08
N THR A 153 4.41 -3.81 7.42
CA THR A 153 3.23 -3.68 6.55
C THR A 153 3.58 -3.15 5.16
N CYS A 154 4.56 -2.26 5.06
CA CYS A 154 5.05 -1.70 3.80
C CYS A 154 6.41 -2.27 3.38
N HIS A 155 7.36 -2.43 4.31
CA HIS A 155 8.76 -2.75 4.00
C HIS A 155 9.02 -4.23 3.67
N ARG A 156 8.31 -5.17 4.29
CA ARG A 156 8.42 -6.61 4.00
C ARG A 156 9.86 -7.14 4.04
N GLY A 157 10.68 -6.68 4.98
CA GLY A 157 12.09 -7.05 5.10
C GLY A 157 13.03 -6.35 4.11
N GLN A 158 12.59 -5.24 3.53
CA GLN A 158 13.38 -4.46 2.56
C GLN A 158 13.49 -3.00 2.98
N PRO A 159 14.69 -2.38 2.86
CA PRO A 159 14.89 -0.97 3.20
C PRO A 159 14.02 -0.01 2.38
N VAL A 160 13.71 -0.40 1.16
CA VAL A 160 12.84 0.33 0.24
C VAL A 160 11.59 -0.50 0.00
N PRO A 161 10.42 -0.03 0.41
CA PRO A 161 9.18 -0.70 0.08
C PRO A 161 9.03 -0.91 -1.43
N GLN A 162 8.38 -1.97 -1.80
CA GLN A 162 7.96 -2.19 -3.19
C GLN A 162 6.80 -1.26 -3.54
N GLU A 163 6.55 -1.09 -4.84
CA GLU A 163 5.40 -0.35 -5.35
C GLU A 163 5.36 1.13 -4.89
N LEU A 164 6.52 1.74 -4.65
CA LEU A 164 6.62 3.19 -4.50
C LEU A 164 6.43 3.87 -5.86
N TRP A 165 6.01 5.13 -5.83
CA TRP A 165 5.88 5.91 -7.04
C TRP A 165 6.56 7.28 -6.91
N PHE A 166 6.84 7.88 -8.05
CA PHE A 166 7.43 9.20 -8.22
C PHE A 166 6.62 9.97 -9.26
N LYS A 167 6.72 11.29 -9.25
CA LYS A 167 6.12 12.09 -10.31
C LYS A 167 6.73 11.73 -11.65
N GLU A 168 5.89 11.57 -12.66
CA GLU A 168 6.36 11.34 -14.01
C GLU A 168 6.86 12.64 -14.63
N THR A 169 7.93 12.55 -15.42
CA THR A 169 8.35 13.68 -16.26
C THR A 169 7.28 13.90 -17.33
N PRO A 170 6.76 15.12 -17.48
CA PRO A 170 5.77 15.41 -18.51
C PRO A 170 6.28 14.99 -19.89
N GLN A 171 5.51 14.16 -20.59
CA GLN A 171 5.88 13.71 -21.92
C GLN A 171 5.61 14.83 -22.94
N ALA A 172 6.68 15.44 -23.43
CA ALA A 172 6.59 16.58 -24.35
C ALA A 172 5.93 16.25 -25.70
N ASN A 173 5.94 14.99 -26.13
CA ASN A 173 5.60 14.59 -27.49
C ASN A 173 4.46 13.57 -27.65
N ALA A 174 3.87 13.09 -26.56
CA ALA A 174 2.78 12.12 -26.65
C ALA A 174 1.49 12.67 -27.29
N SER A 175 1.41 13.99 -27.51
CA SER A 175 0.18 14.67 -27.87
C SER A 175 0.06 15.12 -29.33
N ASN A 176 1.08 14.94 -30.18
CA ASN A 176 1.07 15.68 -31.44
C ASN A 176 0.21 15.06 -32.54
N PHE A 177 -0.19 13.79 -32.44
CA PHE A 177 -1.06 13.18 -33.44
C PHE A 177 -2.05 12.13 -32.91
N ILE A 178 -1.62 11.26 -31.99
CA ILE A 178 -2.45 10.15 -31.51
C ILE A 178 -2.45 10.05 -29.97
N GLY A 179 -1.56 10.76 -29.27
CA GLY A 179 -1.37 10.62 -27.83
C GLY A 179 -2.06 11.70 -27.00
N ASP A 180 -2.44 11.34 -25.81
CA ASP A 180 -2.87 12.26 -24.74
C ASP A 180 -1.65 12.67 -23.89
N ARG A 181 -1.63 13.94 -23.45
CA ARG A 181 -0.62 14.46 -22.51
C ARG A 181 -0.67 13.78 -21.13
N ALA A 182 -1.75 13.07 -20.84
CA ALA A 182 -1.92 12.28 -19.62
C ALA A 182 -1.17 10.94 -19.64
N GLY A 183 -0.37 10.65 -20.68
CA GLY A 183 0.37 9.39 -20.77
C GLY A 183 -0.51 8.18 -21.10
N GLN A 184 -1.68 8.38 -21.70
CA GLN A 184 -2.50 7.27 -22.21
C GLN A 184 -1.73 6.45 -23.24
N ASN A 185 -2.05 5.15 -23.32
CA ASN A 185 -1.39 4.17 -24.18
C ASN A 185 0.06 3.84 -23.80
N LEU A 186 0.54 4.27 -22.65
CA LEU A 186 1.79 3.77 -22.09
C LEU A 186 1.55 2.40 -21.44
N ALA A 187 2.44 1.46 -21.73
CA ALA A 187 2.41 0.12 -21.13
C ALA A 187 2.95 0.16 -19.68
N VAL A 188 2.17 0.69 -18.74
CA VAL A 188 2.56 0.85 -17.33
C VAL A 188 1.74 -0.04 -16.40
N THR A 189 2.38 -0.53 -15.36
CA THR A 189 1.77 -1.44 -14.39
C THR A 189 0.76 -0.73 -13.47
N SER A 190 0.92 0.57 -13.22
CA SER A 190 0.03 1.38 -12.37
C SER A 190 -1.43 1.29 -12.80
N VAL A 191 -1.67 1.20 -14.12
CA VAL A 191 -3.01 1.07 -14.72
C VAL A 191 -3.22 -0.27 -15.44
N LYS A 192 -2.44 -1.30 -15.09
CA LYS A 192 -2.55 -2.65 -15.65
C LYS A 192 -2.49 -2.70 -17.18
N TYR A 193 -1.62 -1.90 -17.76
CA TYR A 193 -1.45 -1.80 -19.21
C TYR A 193 -2.71 -1.35 -19.98
N ALA A 194 -3.68 -0.78 -19.27
CA ALA A 194 -4.88 -0.21 -19.89
C ALA A 194 -4.54 1.12 -20.58
N SER A 195 -5.34 1.48 -21.60
CA SER A 195 -5.25 2.80 -22.25
C SER A 195 -5.90 3.89 -21.39
N LEU A 196 -5.29 4.15 -20.23
CA LEU A 196 -5.70 5.12 -19.22
C LEU A 196 -4.53 6.03 -18.88
N PRO A 197 -4.74 7.21 -18.27
CA PRO A 197 -3.65 8.05 -17.79
C PRO A 197 -2.67 7.26 -16.92
N SER A 198 -1.38 7.36 -17.23
CA SER A 198 -0.31 6.54 -16.63
C SER A 198 -0.02 6.87 -15.17
N ASP A 199 -0.24 8.11 -14.76
CA ASP A 199 -0.09 8.58 -13.39
C ASP A 199 -1.45 8.76 -12.69
N PRO A 200 -2.03 7.70 -12.10
CA PRO A 200 -3.28 7.81 -11.35
C PRO A 200 -3.09 8.42 -9.97
N PHE A 201 -1.87 8.80 -9.57
CA PHE A 201 -1.52 9.14 -8.20
C PHE A 201 -1.46 10.64 -7.96
N THR A 202 -0.80 11.40 -8.82
CA THR A 202 -0.62 12.85 -8.63
C THR A 202 -1.93 13.56 -8.36
N PRO A 203 -3.02 13.41 -9.15
CA PRO A 203 -4.24 14.14 -8.91
C PRO A 203 -4.93 13.80 -7.59
N PHE A 204 -4.81 12.56 -7.12
CA PHE A 204 -5.61 12.05 -6.00
C PHE A 204 -4.80 11.80 -4.74
N LEU A 205 -3.51 11.42 -4.88
CA LEU A 205 -2.64 11.09 -3.75
C LEU A 205 -1.58 12.16 -3.42
N LEU A 206 -1.57 13.27 -4.16
CA LEU A 206 -0.85 14.51 -3.81
C LEU A 206 -1.79 15.70 -3.83
N GLU A 207 -2.44 15.93 -4.97
CA GLU A 207 -3.43 16.97 -5.14
C GLU A 207 -4.78 16.47 -4.63
N ALA A 208 -5.57 17.35 -4.06
CA ALA A 208 -6.87 16.95 -3.53
C ALA A 208 -7.98 16.97 -4.61
N GLN A 209 -7.67 16.49 -5.82
CA GLN A 209 -8.63 16.44 -6.92
C GLN A 209 -9.83 15.55 -6.56
N PRO A 210 -11.05 15.94 -6.94
CA PRO A 210 -12.24 15.14 -6.69
C PRO A 210 -12.19 13.81 -7.46
N VAL A 211 -12.30 12.70 -6.74
CA VAL A 211 -12.41 11.37 -7.36
C VAL A 211 -13.76 11.20 -8.05
N ARG A 212 -14.81 11.80 -7.49
CA ARG A 212 -16.16 11.72 -8.04
C ARG A 212 -16.33 12.69 -9.22
N VAL A 213 -16.59 12.14 -10.41
CA VAL A 213 -16.81 12.91 -11.64
C VAL A 213 -18.29 13.07 -11.99
N TYR A 214 -19.17 12.34 -11.32
CA TYR A 214 -20.61 12.44 -11.51
C TYR A 214 -21.15 13.71 -10.87
N SER A 215 -21.93 14.47 -11.62
CA SER A 215 -22.66 15.64 -11.13
C SER A 215 -24.13 15.29 -10.83
N THR A 216 -24.68 15.87 -9.78
CA THR A 216 -26.11 15.80 -9.47
C THR A 216 -26.94 16.77 -10.31
N THR A 217 -26.27 17.69 -11.03
CA THR A 217 -26.91 18.72 -11.85
C THR A 217 -26.90 18.28 -13.32
N ALA A 218 -28.05 18.35 -13.99
CA ALA A 218 -28.17 18.01 -15.39
C ALA A 218 -27.40 18.99 -16.30
N LEU A 219 -26.90 18.49 -17.44
CA LEU A 219 -26.32 19.31 -18.47
C LEU A 219 -27.40 20.20 -19.12
N PRO A 220 -27.04 21.43 -19.59
CA PRO A 220 -25.71 22.00 -19.65
C PRO A 220 -25.26 22.73 -18.37
N SER A 221 -26.17 23.00 -17.44
CA SER A 221 -25.87 23.77 -16.24
C SER A 221 -25.34 22.91 -15.10
N GLY A 222 -24.25 23.32 -14.47
CA GLY A 222 -23.73 22.74 -13.23
C GLY A 222 -22.88 21.49 -13.36
N ASN A 223 -22.93 20.72 -14.44
CA ASN A 223 -22.04 19.60 -14.66
C ASN A 223 -20.74 20.04 -15.34
N LYS A 224 -19.66 20.04 -14.58
CA LYS A 224 -18.31 20.35 -15.06
C LYS A 224 -17.44 19.11 -15.27
N ALA A 225 -17.95 17.91 -14.97
CA ALA A 225 -17.24 16.67 -15.16
C ALA A 225 -17.10 16.34 -16.66
N SER A 226 -15.94 15.81 -17.01
CA SER A 226 -15.62 15.43 -18.40
C SER A 226 -15.23 13.94 -18.50
N ILE A 227 -15.22 13.41 -19.72
CA ILE A 227 -14.70 12.06 -20.01
C ILE A 227 -13.24 11.95 -19.54
N LYS A 228 -12.43 12.99 -19.73
CA LYS A 228 -11.03 12.99 -19.29
C LYS A 228 -10.90 12.86 -17.78
N GLN A 229 -11.72 13.54 -17.01
CA GLN A 229 -11.74 13.38 -15.56
C GLN A 229 -12.18 11.97 -15.15
N ALA A 230 -13.16 11.39 -15.88
CA ALA A 230 -13.57 10.01 -15.65
C ALA A 230 -12.44 9.01 -15.94
N GLU A 231 -11.63 9.23 -16.98
CA GLU A 231 -10.45 8.41 -17.29
C GLU A 231 -9.41 8.44 -16.16
N TRP A 232 -9.12 9.60 -15.60
CA TRP A 232 -8.25 9.75 -14.42
C TRP A 232 -8.79 8.97 -13.21
N THR A 233 -10.07 9.14 -12.90
CA THR A 233 -10.70 8.39 -11.81
C THR A 233 -10.64 6.89 -12.07
N TYR A 234 -10.88 6.47 -13.32
CA TYR A 234 -10.84 5.06 -13.68
C TYR A 234 -9.41 4.48 -13.57
N SER A 235 -8.38 5.27 -13.88
CA SER A 235 -6.99 4.88 -13.65
C SER A 235 -6.74 4.55 -12.18
N LEU A 236 -7.16 5.42 -11.27
CA LEU A 236 -7.03 5.16 -9.82
C LEU A 236 -7.82 3.91 -9.40
N MET A 237 -9.05 3.72 -9.89
CA MET A 237 -9.87 2.55 -9.56
C MET A 237 -9.22 1.25 -10.08
N THR A 238 -8.64 1.28 -11.26
CA THR A 238 -7.89 0.13 -11.83
C THR A 238 -6.67 -0.19 -10.98
N HIS A 239 -5.92 0.83 -10.55
CA HIS A 239 -4.81 0.65 -9.62
C HIS A 239 -5.28 0.03 -8.31
N MET A 240 -6.32 0.57 -7.69
CA MET A 240 -6.86 0.05 -6.42
C MET A 240 -7.31 -1.40 -6.53
N SER A 241 -8.08 -1.72 -7.58
CA SER A 241 -8.52 -3.09 -7.88
C SER A 241 -7.33 -4.06 -7.93
N SER A 242 -6.27 -3.66 -8.60
CA SER A 242 -5.03 -4.43 -8.70
C SER A 242 -4.26 -4.54 -7.38
N ALA A 243 -4.10 -3.44 -6.69
CA ALA A 243 -3.37 -3.37 -5.42
C ALA A 243 -4.00 -4.25 -4.34
N LEU A 244 -5.33 -4.33 -4.33
CA LEU A 244 -6.10 -5.12 -3.37
C LEU A 244 -6.41 -6.54 -3.88
N ASN A 245 -6.14 -6.85 -5.15
CA ASN A 245 -6.57 -8.08 -5.82
C ASN A 245 -8.07 -8.32 -5.74
N VAL A 246 -8.86 -7.30 -6.01
CA VAL A 246 -10.33 -7.35 -6.00
C VAL A 246 -10.87 -6.76 -7.30
N ASN A 247 -12.09 -7.14 -7.68
CA ASN A 247 -12.78 -6.50 -8.80
C ASN A 247 -13.58 -5.27 -8.33
N CYS A 248 -14.16 -4.55 -9.29
CA CYS A 248 -14.92 -3.33 -9.03
C CYS A 248 -16.07 -3.54 -8.04
N THR A 249 -16.71 -4.72 -8.07
CA THR A 249 -17.89 -5.02 -7.26
C THR A 249 -17.59 -5.34 -5.80
N TYR A 250 -16.32 -5.41 -5.43
CA TYR A 250 -15.90 -5.43 -4.02
C TYR A 250 -16.27 -4.13 -3.28
N CYS A 251 -16.21 -2.99 -3.99
CA CYS A 251 -16.52 -1.67 -3.44
C CYS A 251 -17.80 -1.06 -4.02
N HIS A 252 -18.18 -1.43 -5.24
CA HIS A 252 -19.27 -0.81 -5.98
C HIS A 252 -20.42 -1.75 -6.24
N ASN A 253 -21.65 -1.23 -6.17
CA ASN A 253 -22.80 -1.88 -6.74
C ASN A 253 -22.81 -1.65 -8.25
N SER A 254 -22.87 -2.72 -9.06
CA SER A 254 -22.85 -2.64 -10.52
C SER A 254 -24.04 -1.89 -11.12
N ARG A 255 -25.13 -1.74 -10.37
CA ARG A 255 -26.30 -0.94 -10.80
C ARG A 255 -26.05 0.56 -10.71
N SER A 256 -25.16 1.00 -9.81
CA SER A 256 -24.86 2.42 -9.61
C SER A 256 -23.48 2.65 -9.01
N PHE A 257 -22.49 2.84 -9.86
CA PHE A 257 -21.12 3.14 -9.44
C PHE A 257 -20.98 4.53 -8.79
N SER A 258 -21.84 5.47 -9.12
CA SER A 258 -21.71 6.88 -8.69
C SER A 258 -22.33 7.17 -7.33
N THR A 259 -23.35 6.45 -6.90
CA THR A 259 -24.03 6.67 -5.63
C THR A 259 -23.32 5.98 -4.47
N TRP A 260 -23.54 6.48 -3.25
CA TRP A 260 -23.07 5.81 -2.04
C TRP A 260 -24.05 4.75 -1.55
N GLU A 261 -25.32 4.99 -1.79
CA GLU A 261 -26.39 4.11 -1.37
C GLU A 261 -26.31 2.73 -2.04
N GLY A 262 -26.54 1.68 -1.28
CA GLY A 262 -26.52 0.31 -1.77
C GLY A 262 -25.15 -0.25 -2.14
N ASN A 263 -24.06 0.48 -1.83
CA ASN A 263 -22.70 -0.03 -2.04
C ASN A 263 -22.18 -0.74 -0.78
N PRO A 264 -21.23 -1.69 -0.93
CA PRO A 264 -20.55 -2.32 0.19
C PRO A 264 -19.81 -1.31 1.07
N VAL A 265 -19.66 -1.63 2.36
CA VAL A 265 -18.94 -0.80 3.33
C VAL A 265 -17.47 -0.58 2.96
N GLN A 266 -16.90 -1.49 2.20
CA GLN A 266 -15.53 -1.40 1.68
C GLN A 266 -15.27 -0.14 0.85
N ARG A 267 -16.32 0.42 0.24
CA ARG A 267 -16.23 1.70 -0.47
C ARG A 267 -15.89 2.85 0.46
N VAL A 268 -16.47 2.88 1.65
CA VAL A 268 -16.18 3.90 2.68
C VAL A 268 -14.76 3.72 3.19
N THR A 269 -14.35 2.49 3.49
CA THR A 269 -12.98 2.18 3.90
C THR A 269 -11.97 2.64 2.83
N ALA A 270 -12.25 2.38 1.55
CA ALA A 270 -11.39 2.80 0.43
C ALA A 270 -11.31 4.32 0.30
N TRP A 271 -12.40 5.04 0.54
CA TRP A 271 -12.41 6.51 0.55
C TRP A 271 -11.49 7.09 1.65
N HIS A 272 -11.49 6.49 2.84
CA HIS A 272 -10.54 6.83 3.89
C HIS A 272 -9.10 6.49 3.47
N GLY A 273 -8.88 5.36 2.79
CA GLY A 273 -7.56 4.95 2.29
C GLY A 273 -6.95 5.92 1.27
N ILE A 274 -7.76 6.47 0.34
CA ILE A 274 -7.28 7.50 -0.60
C ILE A 274 -6.82 8.75 0.15
N ARG A 275 -7.58 9.19 1.14
CA ARG A 275 -7.26 10.37 1.95
C ARG A 275 -6.04 10.14 2.83
N MET A 276 -5.94 8.95 3.44
CA MET A 276 -4.77 8.54 4.20
C MET A 276 -3.51 8.56 3.33
N ALA A 277 -3.52 7.89 2.18
CA ALA A 277 -2.35 7.84 1.29
C ALA A 277 -1.91 9.25 0.86
N ARG A 278 -2.86 10.16 0.59
CA ARG A 278 -2.56 11.56 0.31
C ARG A 278 -1.90 12.24 1.50
N ASP A 279 -2.46 12.10 2.68
CA ASP A 279 -1.93 12.69 3.90
C ASP A 279 -0.49 12.22 4.17
N LEU A 280 -0.24 10.91 4.04
CA LEU A 280 1.11 10.36 4.20
C LEU A 280 2.10 10.94 3.19
N ASN A 281 1.70 11.06 1.93
CA ASN A 281 2.56 11.62 0.88
C ASN A 281 2.86 13.10 1.13
N VAL A 282 1.85 13.90 1.45
CA VAL A 282 1.99 15.34 1.59
C VAL A 282 2.64 15.73 2.92
N ALA A 283 2.21 15.11 4.03
CA ALA A 283 2.65 15.52 5.35
C ALA A 283 3.96 14.84 5.80
N TYR A 284 4.25 13.62 5.31
CA TYR A 284 5.39 12.83 5.81
C TYR A 284 6.47 12.58 4.76
N LEU A 285 6.11 12.29 3.51
CA LEU A 285 7.08 11.84 2.50
C LEU A 285 7.65 12.98 1.68
N GLU A 286 6.83 13.88 1.14
CA GLU A 286 7.30 15.06 0.41
C GLU A 286 8.30 15.92 1.21
N PRO A 287 8.09 16.17 2.53
CA PRO A 287 9.06 16.94 3.34
C PRO A 287 10.44 16.26 3.48
N LEU A 288 10.54 14.97 3.19
CA LEU A 288 11.82 14.25 3.21
C LEU A 288 12.66 14.43 1.95
N THR A 289 12.18 15.14 0.94
CA THR A 289 12.91 15.35 -0.33
C THR A 289 14.34 15.84 -0.10
N GLY A 290 14.53 16.79 0.81
CA GLY A 290 15.87 17.31 1.14
C GLY A 290 16.75 16.37 1.99
N ALA A 291 16.18 15.33 2.58
CA ALA A 291 16.91 14.35 3.38
C ALA A 291 17.45 13.19 2.53
N PHE A 292 16.81 12.88 1.40
CA PHE A 292 17.25 11.80 0.52
C PHE A 292 18.45 12.20 -0.34
N PRO A 293 19.43 11.32 -0.54
CA PRO A 293 20.46 11.52 -1.54
C PRO A 293 19.86 11.44 -2.95
N ALA A 294 20.51 12.09 -3.93
CA ALA A 294 20.00 12.23 -5.29
C ALA A 294 19.63 10.91 -5.97
N ASN A 295 20.35 9.84 -5.70
CA ASN A 295 20.06 8.50 -6.25
C ASN A 295 18.82 7.82 -5.65
N ARG A 296 18.17 8.45 -4.69
CA ARG A 296 16.92 7.98 -4.05
C ARG A 296 15.71 8.81 -4.44
N LEU A 297 15.92 9.89 -5.16
CA LEU A 297 14.87 10.76 -5.66
C LEU A 297 14.36 10.28 -7.02
N GLY A 298 13.14 10.65 -7.34
CA GLY A 298 12.51 10.37 -8.62
C GLY A 298 13.07 11.23 -9.76
N PRO A 299 12.59 11.00 -10.99
CA PRO A 299 13.08 11.70 -12.18
C PRO A 299 12.81 13.22 -12.15
N THR A 300 11.87 13.68 -11.34
CA THR A 300 11.58 15.12 -11.11
C THR A 300 12.25 15.68 -9.85
N GLY A 301 13.11 14.89 -9.19
CA GLY A 301 13.78 15.27 -7.96
C GLY A 301 12.90 15.16 -6.72
N ASP A 302 11.81 14.43 -6.78
CA ASP A 302 10.82 14.27 -5.71
C ASP A 302 11.09 13.01 -4.86
N ALA A 303 10.67 13.08 -3.59
CA ALA A 303 10.78 11.94 -2.67
C ALA A 303 9.91 10.76 -3.11
N PRO A 304 10.29 9.51 -2.77
CA PRO A 304 9.44 8.34 -3.00
C PRO A 304 8.12 8.47 -2.22
N LYS A 305 7.03 8.05 -2.86
CA LYS A 305 5.66 8.17 -2.33
C LYS A 305 4.98 6.82 -2.25
N VAL A 306 3.99 6.72 -1.34
CA VAL A 306 3.18 5.52 -1.18
C VAL A 306 1.89 5.60 -2.02
N ASN A 307 1.44 4.43 -2.45
CA ASN A 307 0.14 4.19 -3.05
C ASN A 307 -0.54 2.98 -2.40
N CYS A 308 -1.68 2.55 -2.92
CA CYS A 308 -2.41 1.42 -2.34
C CYS A 308 -1.57 0.12 -2.34
N ALA A 309 -0.82 -0.14 -3.42
CA ALA A 309 -0.03 -1.36 -3.56
C ALA A 309 1.17 -1.41 -2.60
N THR A 310 1.69 -0.27 -2.15
CA THR A 310 2.81 -0.21 -1.19
C THR A 310 2.52 -1.00 0.08
N CYS A 311 1.29 -0.91 0.60
CA CYS A 311 0.87 -1.63 1.81
C CYS A 311 0.09 -2.91 1.49
N HIS A 312 -0.82 -2.87 0.50
CA HIS A 312 -1.72 -3.99 0.20
C HIS A 312 -1.04 -5.16 -0.51
N GLN A 313 -0.13 -4.90 -1.44
CA GLN A 313 0.65 -5.91 -2.15
C GLN A 313 -0.17 -7.12 -2.64
N GLY A 314 -1.33 -6.85 -3.22
CA GLY A 314 -2.22 -7.85 -3.77
C GLY A 314 -3.13 -8.57 -2.78
N ALA A 315 -3.27 -8.05 -1.56
CA ALA A 315 -4.24 -8.53 -0.57
C ALA A 315 -5.23 -7.42 -0.21
N TYR A 316 -6.52 -7.75 -0.15
CA TYR A 316 -7.57 -6.79 0.22
C TYR A 316 -7.40 -6.20 1.63
N LYS A 317 -6.74 -6.93 2.53
CA LYS A 317 -6.18 -6.45 3.79
C LYS A 317 -4.68 -6.73 3.78
N PRO A 318 -3.83 -5.74 4.05
CA PRO A 318 -2.38 -5.99 4.16
C PRO A 318 -2.09 -7.15 5.10
N LEU A 319 -1.14 -8.02 4.73
CA LEU A 319 -0.79 -9.22 5.52
C LEU A 319 -2.00 -10.11 5.85
N ASN A 320 -2.98 -10.15 4.95
CA ASN A 320 -4.24 -10.87 5.15
C ASN A 320 -5.00 -10.49 6.43
N GLY A 321 -4.76 -9.28 6.95
CA GLY A 321 -5.41 -8.74 8.13
C GLY A 321 -4.79 -9.19 9.46
N ALA A 322 -3.54 -9.63 9.46
CA ALA A 322 -2.83 -9.97 10.70
C ALA A 322 -2.72 -8.76 11.64
N PRO A 323 -3.12 -8.87 12.90
CA PRO A 323 -3.20 -7.75 13.83
C PRO A 323 -1.83 -7.44 14.47
N MET A 324 -0.82 -7.11 13.66
CA MET A 324 0.54 -6.90 14.13
C MET A 324 0.67 -5.76 15.16
N LEU A 325 -0.18 -4.74 15.10
CA LEU A 325 -0.16 -3.65 16.08
C LEU A 325 -0.43 -4.14 17.51
N LYS A 326 -1.24 -5.20 17.66
CA LYS A 326 -1.51 -5.81 18.98
C LYS A 326 -0.22 -6.33 19.63
N ASP A 327 0.69 -6.85 18.82
CA ASP A 327 1.97 -7.37 19.30
C ASP A 327 3.02 -6.26 19.53
N TYR A 328 2.81 -5.08 18.95
CA TYR A 328 3.71 -3.92 19.03
C TYR A 328 2.93 -2.64 19.36
N PRO A 329 2.30 -2.57 20.56
CA PRO A 329 1.47 -1.43 20.95
C PRO A 329 2.25 -0.11 21.04
N GLU A 330 3.57 -0.16 21.09
CA GLU A 330 4.50 0.99 21.07
C GLU A 330 4.37 1.82 19.77
N LEU A 331 3.86 1.22 18.70
CA LEU A 331 3.57 1.89 17.41
C LEU A 331 2.17 2.53 17.38
N GLY A 332 1.41 2.46 18.46
CA GLY A 332 0.17 3.20 18.65
C GLY A 332 0.38 4.60 19.21
N ALA A 333 -0.62 5.12 19.92
CA ALA A 333 -0.54 6.45 20.53
C ALA A 333 0.64 6.55 21.52
N PRO A 334 1.34 7.70 21.55
CA PRO A 334 2.33 7.96 22.59
C PRO A 334 1.71 7.84 23.98
N ARG A 335 2.43 7.27 24.92
CA ARG A 335 2.00 7.20 26.31
C ARG A 335 2.12 8.57 26.96
N PRO A 336 1.17 8.93 27.85
CA PRO A 336 1.31 10.14 28.63
C PRO A 336 2.59 10.08 29.50
N PRO A 337 3.19 11.25 29.83
CA PRO A 337 4.28 11.30 30.77
C PRO A 337 3.89 10.60 32.08
N MET A 338 4.79 9.83 32.66
CA MET A 338 4.56 9.31 34.01
C MET A 338 4.42 10.49 34.96
N THR A 339 3.22 10.74 35.44
CA THR A 339 3.05 11.57 36.64
C THR A 339 3.79 10.90 37.75
N ALA A 340 4.76 11.61 38.35
CA ALA A 340 5.43 11.12 39.55
C ALA A 340 4.33 10.68 40.53
N ALA A 341 4.36 9.40 40.93
CA ALA A 341 3.47 8.93 41.96
C ALA A 341 3.69 9.83 43.20
N VAL A 342 2.67 10.64 43.51
CA VAL A 342 2.68 11.40 44.75
C VAL A 342 2.75 10.34 45.85
N ALA A 343 3.92 10.20 46.47
CA ALA A 343 4.08 9.39 47.65
C ALA A 343 3.11 9.94 48.72
N SER A 344 1.99 9.29 48.86
CA SER A 344 1.10 9.52 49.98
C SER A 344 1.79 8.92 51.23
N ASN A 345 2.40 9.79 52.01
CA ASN A 345 2.77 9.47 53.39
C ASN A 345 1.53 9.19 54.23
#